data_59e8a9eddbb5c0ad32e3f324444d8594
#
_entry.id   59e8a9eddbb5c0ad32e3f324444d8594
#
_cell.length_a   1.000
_cell.length_b   1.000
_cell.length_c   1.000
_cell.angle_alpha   90.00
_cell.angle_beta   90.00
_cell.angle_gamma   90.00
#
_symmetry.space_group_name_H-M   'P 1'
#
loop_
_entity.id
_entity.type
_entity.pdbx_description
1 polymer ?
#
loop_
_entity_poly.entity_id
_entity_poly.type
_entity_poly.pdbx_seq_one_letter_code
_entity_poly.pdbx_strand_id
1 'polypeptide(L)'
;FALDEGKTSFYTINDLDVDRYTVDGRLQQVVLGARELNSAGIPNRTWVSRHLIYTHGCGVVAAPASRVTTDGRPTYVDLGVTRPQLYVGEGLNDYALVGTKQVEQTCPDLKPEAYSSTGGVALSSTLRRAAFALHFGEYNLFGSGLVTPESRLMWIRNIKDRVEKIAPFFQYDADPYPAVVDGKVVWILDAFTTTSRYPNAQSANVSQLTSGSGLNASFNYVRNSVKAVVDAYSGEITLYLVDPKDPIATTWAKAFPNLLTPVSEASAELVSHFRYPEDLFRVQTNVYGRYQFDDATLFFNRDAAWSVAQASSTSADASTGLIGASGTVLSPDQIDVQDANVARFEPYYTMFHAPGSTDSNGTFSLLRPFVPFSLDDTRKELRAFMVVSSDPKSYGKITVYEVNDPLPEGPATVAAEFGSDPTVSQQVTLLDQ
;
A
#
# COMPACT_ATOMS: atom_id res chain seq x y z
N PHE A 1 8.21 -7.06 -15.50
CA PHE A 1 6.79 -6.68 -15.40
C PHE A 1 6.60 -5.21 -15.76
N ALA A 2 7.03 -4.25 -14.94
CA ALA A 2 6.91 -2.82 -15.23
C ALA A 2 7.63 -2.38 -16.52
N LEU A 3 8.78 -2.97 -16.84
CA LEU A 3 9.53 -2.71 -18.07
C LEU A 3 8.81 -3.20 -19.33
N ASP A 4 8.10 -4.31 -19.26
CA ASP A 4 7.35 -4.85 -20.40
C ASP A 4 6.10 -4.01 -20.71
N GLU A 5 5.47 -3.44 -19.69
CA GLU A 5 4.30 -2.58 -19.79
C GLU A 5 4.65 -1.10 -20.08
N GLY A 6 5.85 -0.65 -19.74
CA GLY A 6 6.34 0.73 -19.97
C GLY A 6 6.57 1.12 -21.43
N LYS A 7 6.13 0.30 -22.40
CA LYS A 7 6.32 0.55 -23.84
C LYS A 7 5.43 1.67 -24.40
N THR A 8 4.39 2.07 -23.68
CA THR A 8 3.56 3.22 -24.04
C THR A 8 4.04 4.45 -23.29
N SER A 9 4.47 5.49 -23.99
CA SER A 9 5.10 6.67 -23.38
C SER A 9 4.23 7.45 -22.39
N PHE A 10 2.90 7.26 -22.40
CA PHE A 10 1.95 8.01 -21.57
C PHE A 10 1.21 7.16 -20.52
N TYR A 11 1.58 5.89 -20.35
CA TYR A 11 1.17 5.09 -19.21
C TYR A 11 2.38 4.67 -18.36
N THR A 12 2.17 4.56 -17.07
CA THR A 12 3.18 4.07 -16.12
C THR A 12 2.53 3.19 -15.07
N ILE A 13 3.28 2.29 -14.49
CA ILE A 13 2.95 1.59 -13.27
C ILE A 13 3.81 2.23 -12.18
N ASN A 14 3.18 2.92 -11.24
CA ASN A 14 3.90 3.63 -10.18
C ASN A 14 4.32 2.67 -9.08
N ASP A 15 3.48 1.68 -8.78
CA ASP A 15 3.74 0.65 -7.79
C ASP A 15 3.24 -0.73 -8.23
N LEU A 16 3.81 -1.77 -7.62
CA LEU A 16 3.46 -3.17 -7.82
C LEU A 16 3.00 -3.79 -6.51
N ASP A 17 1.74 -4.10 -6.48
CA ASP A 17 1.08 -4.68 -5.34
C ASP A 17 0.97 -6.20 -5.41
N VAL A 18 0.81 -6.81 -4.25
CA VAL A 18 0.57 -8.25 -4.13
C VAL A 18 -0.79 -8.48 -3.49
N ASP A 19 -1.64 -9.25 -4.14
CA ASP A 19 -2.94 -9.63 -3.63
C ASP A 19 -3.26 -11.10 -3.97
N ARG A 20 -4.47 -11.55 -3.67
CA ARG A 20 -4.94 -12.92 -3.92
C ARG A 20 -6.17 -12.89 -4.83
N TYR A 21 -6.11 -13.71 -5.86
CA TYR A 21 -7.21 -13.88 -6.82
C TYR A 21 -7.41 -15.37 -7.13
N THR A 22 -8.62 -15.73 -7.51
CA THR A 22 -8.88 -17.05 -8.06
C THR A 22 -8.51 -17.07 -9.53
N VAL A 23 -7.39 -17.71 -9.86
CA VAL A 23 -6.89 -17.88 -11.22
C VAL A 23 -6.92 -19.37 -11.55
N ASP A 24 -7.53 -19.75 -12.69
CA ASP A 24 -7.71 -21.16 -13.10
C ASP A 24 -8.37 -22.02 -12.02
N GLY A 25 -9.33 -21.47 -11.27
CA GLY A 25 -10.07 -22.15 -10.21
C GLY A 25 -9.30 -22.37 -8.91
N ARG A 26 -8.13 -21.75 -8.74
CA ARG A 26 -7.32 -21.82 -7.51
C ARG A 26 -7.02 -20.43 -6.98
N LEU A 27 -7.10 -20.27 -5.66
CA LEU A 27 -6.65 -19.03 -5.00
C LEU A 27 -5.12 -18.96 -5.10
N GLN A 28 -4.61 -17.89 -5.68
CA GLN A 28 -3.19 -17.67 -5.91
C GLN A 28 -2.80 -16.24 -5.54
N GLN A 29 -1.56 -16.09 -5.15
CA GLN A 29 -0.92 -14.79 -5.03
C GLN A 29 -0.69 -14.21 -6.42
N VAL A 30 -1.11 -12.98 -6.61
CA VAL A 30 -1.03 -12.25 -7.87
C VAL A 30 -0.30 -10.93 -7.62
N VAL A 31 0.67 -10.64 -8.44
CA VAL A 31 1.28 -9.31 -8.51
C VAL A 31 0.45 -8.49 -9.49
N LEU A 32 0.02 -7.31 -9.08
CA LEU A 32 -0.77 -6.41 -9.91
C LEU A 32 -0.24 -4.98 -9.84
N GLY A 33 -0.47 -4.22 -10.90
CA GLY A 33 -0.12 -2.81 -10.97
C GLY A 33 -1.16 -2.05 -11.78
N ALA A 34 -1.53 -0.86 -11.33
CA ALA A 34 -2.41 0.02 -12.05
C ALA A 34 -1.65 0.76 -13.17
N ARG A 35 -2.17 0.72 -14.41
CA ARG A 35 -1.63 1.53 -15.51
C ARG A 35 -2.15 2.96 -15.38
N GLU A 36 -1.43 3.77 -14.67
CA GLU A 36 -1.76 5.19 -14.49
C GLU A 36 -1.26 6.06 -15.63
N LEU A 37 -1.80 7.25 -15.73
CA LEU A 37 -1.37 8.23 -16.71
C LEU A 37 -0.02 8.83 -16.32
N ASN A 38 0.97 8.71 -17.18
CA ASN A 38 2.24 9.42 -17.10
C ASN A 38 2.14 10.80 -17.73
N SER A 39 1.90 11.82 -16.93
CA SER A 39 1.78 13.21 -17.41
C SER A 39 3.03 13.71 -18.15
N ALA A 40 4.22 13.17 -17.84
CA ALA A 40 5.47 13.55 -18.52
C ALA A 40 5.55 12.96 -19.94
N GLY A 41 4.94 11.80 -20.17
CA GLY A 41 4.93 11.13 -21.46
C GLY A 41 3.83 11.59 -22.44
N ILE A 42 2.96 12.53 -22.04
CA ILE A 42 1.86 13.02 -22.89
C ILE A 42 2.42 13.76 -24.13
N PRO A 43 2.01 13.36 -25.35
CA PRO A 43 2.42 14.06 -26.57
C PRO A 43 1.93 15.51 -26.60
N ASN A 44 2.82 16.38 -27.13
CA ASN A 44 2.52 17.81 -27.36
C ASN A 44 2.04 18.62 -26.13
N ARG A 45 2.03 18.13 -24.95
CA ARG A 45 1.72 18.70 -23.62
C ARG A 45 0.99 20.07 -23.62
N THR A 46 0.04 20.26 -24.56
CA THR A 46 -0.86 21.44 -24.57
C THR A 46 -1.88 21.32 -23.43
N TRP A 47 -2.55 22.40 -23.09
CA TRP A 47 -3.64 22.36 -22.12
C TRP A 47 -4.72 21.34 -22.51
N VAL A 48 -5.09 21.29 -23.80
CA VAL A 48 -6.08 20.34 -24.32
C VAL A 48 -5.60 18.90 -24.18
N SER A 49 -4.34 18.60 -24.57
CA SER A 49 -3.82 17.25 -24.45
C SER A 49 -3.72 16.80 -23.00
N ARG A 50 -3.24 17.66 -22.08
CA ARG A 50 -3.05 17.30 -20.67
C ARG A 50 -4.34 17.13 -19.89
N HIS A 51 -5.36 17.94 -20.19
CA HIS A 51 -6.54 18.01 -19.32
C HIS A 51 -7.84 17.52 -19.96
N LEU A 52 -7.91 17.37 -21.30
CA LEU A 52 -9.13 16.98 -22.00
C LEU A 52 -8.96 15.67 -22.80
N ILE A 53 -7.75 15.36 -23.28
CA ILE A 53 -7.50 14.15 -24.07
C ILE A 53 -6.95 13.04 -23.19
N TYR A 54 -5.78 13.24 -22.59
CA TYR A 54 -5.13 12.25 -21.74
C TYR A 54 -5.60 12.45 -20.30
N THR A 55 -6.81 11.97 -19.99
CA THR A 55 -7.49 12.26 -18.73
C THR A 55 -7.41 11.12 -17.73
N HIS A 56 -7.12 9.90 -18.17
CA HIS A 56 -7.19 8.71 -17.31
C HIS A 56 -6.10 7.69 -17.64
N GLY A 57 -5.79 6.85 -16.67
CA GLY A 57 -5.04 5.62 -16.84
C GLY A 57 -5.91 4.50 -17.44
N CYS A 58 -5.37 3.28 -17.55
CA CYS A 58 -6.01 2.22 -18.33
C CYS A 58 -5.90 0.84 -17.69
N GLY A 59 -6.73 0.56 -16.72
CA GLY A 59 -6.88 -0.76 -16.10
C GLY A 59 -5.69 -1.17 -15.25
N VAL A 60 -5.66 -2.47 -14.97
CA VAL A 60 -4.59 -3.10 -14.19
C VAL A 60 -3.89 -4.16 -15.02
N VAL A 61 -2.64 -4.41 -14.70
CA VAL A 61 -1.87 -5.55 -15.18
C VAL A 61 -1.70 -6.51 -14.03
N ALA A 62 -1.90 -7.79 -14.28
CA ALA A 62 -1.82 -8.81 -13.24
C ALA A 62 -1.13 -10.07 -13.73
N ALA A 63 -0.32 -10.69 -12.87
CA ALA A 63 0.31 -11.98 -13.14
C ALA A 63 0.44 -12.79 -11.84
N PRO A 64 0.19 -14.12 -11.85
CA PRO A 64 0.47 -14.96 -10.71
C PRO A 64 1.95 -14.87 -10.30
N ALA A 65 2.21 -14.66 -9.00
CA ALA A 65 3.57 -14.50 -8.48
C ALA A 65 4.46 -15.74 -8.67
N SER A 66 3.85 -16.91 -8.86
CA SER A 66 4.53 -18.20 -9.00
C SER A 66 4.72 -18.67 -10.44
N ARG A 67 4.33 -17.87 -11.45
CA ARG A 67 4.36 -18.29 -12.85
C ARG A 67 5.13 -17.30 -13.72
N VAL A 68 6.14 -17.82 -14.37
CA VAL A 68 6.86 -17.10 -15.45
C VAL A 68 6.93 -18.00 -16.67
N THR A 69 7.10 -17.40 -17.82
CA THR A 69 7.38 -18.12 -19.08
C THR A 69 8.81 -18.66 -19.07
N THR A 70 9.17 -19.51 -20.05
CA THR A 70 10.52 -20.07 -20.16
C THR A 70 11.61 -19.04 -20.38
N ASP A 71 11.28 -17.87 -20.89
CA ASP A 71 12.15 -16.71 -21.06
C ASP A 71 12.07 -15.69 -19.91
N GLY A 72 11.48 -16.09 -18.76
CA GLY A 72 11.44 -15.29 -17.53
C GLY A 72 10.38 -14.18 -17.51
N ARG A 73 9.49 -14.11 -18.50
CA ARG A 73 8.44 -13.08 -18.53
C ARG A 73 7.23 -13.45 -17.67
N PRO A 74 6.50 -12.44 -17.13
CA PRO A 74 5.23 -12.68 -16.45
C PRO A 74 4.22 -13.38 -17.36
N THR A 75 3.42 -14.27 -16.78
CA THR A 75 2.24 -14.83 -17.44
C THR A 75 1.03 -13.99 -17.05
N TYR A 76 0.64 -13.06 -17.90
CA TYR A 76 -0.46 -12.16 -17.60
C TYR A 76 -1.80 -12.87 -17.51
N VAL A 77 -2.66 -12.39 -16.60
CA VAL A 77 -4.03 -12.86 -16.40
C VAL A 77 -5.00 -11.71 -16.47
N ASP A 78 -6.18 -11.97 -17.02
CA ASP A 78 -7.29 -11.02 -17.02
C ASP A 78 -8.10 -11.18 -15.73
N LEU A 79 -8.21 -10.09 -14.96
CA LEU A 79 -9.02 -10.02 -13.73
C LEU A 79 -10.46 -9.57 -14.00
N GLY A 80 -10.90 -9.50 -15.26
CA GLY A 80 -12.27 -9.19 -15.63
C GLY A 80 -12.66 -7.72 -15.44
N VAL A 81 -11.73 -6.79 -15.66
CA VAL A 81 -12.02 -5.35 -15.54
C VAL A 81 -12.93 -4.91 -16.67
N THR A 82 -14.15 -4.50 -16.34
CA THR A 82 -15.16 -4.03 -17.31
C THR A 82 -15.10 -2.52 -17.55
N ARG A 83 -14.55 -1.76 -16.60
CA ARG A 83 -14.39 -0.30 -16.69
C ARG A 83 -12.96 0.09 -16.34
N PRO A 84 -12.06 0.12 -17.34
CA PRO A 84 -10.62 0.27 -17.10
C PRO A 84 -10.14 1.72 -16.95
N GLN A 85 -10.98 2.75 -17.19
CA GLN A 85 -10.54 4.13 -17.06
C GLN A 85 -10.25 4.48 -15.60
N LEU A 86 -9.00 4.88 -15.29
CA LEU A 86 -8.54 5.27 -13.96
C LEU A 86 -8.40 6.78 -13.89
N TYR A 87 -9.40 7.48 -13.36
CA TYR A 87 -9.36 8.93 -13.16
C TYR A 87 -8.74 9.34 -11.84
N VAL A 88 -8.64 8.42 -10.89
CA VAL A 88 -8.02 8.59 -9.58
C VAL A 88 -6.95 7.52 -9.39
N GLY A 89 -5.79 7.90 -8.87
CA GLY A 89 -4.64 7.02 -8.71
C GLY A 89 -3.57 7.64 -7.81
N GLU A 90 -2.45 6.96 -7.64
CA GLU A 90 -1.36 7.41 -6.78
C GLU A 90 -0.50 8.52 -7.43
N GLY A 91 -0.23 8.40 -8.71
CA GLY A 91 0.59 9.34 -9.47
C GLY A 91 -0.18 10.48 -10.13
N LEU A 92 -1.50 10.56 -9.94
CA LEU A 92 -2.36 11.51 -10.64
C LEU A 92 -2.50 12.83 -9.86
N ASN A 93 -1.58 13.76 -10.07
CA ASN A 93 -1.54 15.03 -9.35
C ASN A 93 -2.20 16.22 -10.08
N ASP A 94 -2.33 16.14 -11.42
CA ASP A 94 -2.98 17.18 -12.24
C ASP A 94 -4.51 16.98 -12.28
N TYR A 95 -5.27 18.06 -12.45
CA TYR A 95 -6.72 17.96 -12.69
C TYR A 95 -7.02 17.43 -14.10
N ALA A 96 -8.20 16.83 -14.30
CA ALA A 96 -8.72 16.45 -15.60
C ALA A 96 -10.14 16.98 -15.80
N LEU A 97 -10.50 17.24 -17.06
CA LEU A 97 -11.83 17.68 -17.48
C LEU A 97 -12.47 16.54 -18.28
N VAL A 98 -13.58 16.05 -17.80
CA VAL A 98 -14.34 14.95 -18.42
C VAL A 98 -15.70 15.42 -18.90
N GLY A 99 -16.31 14.70 -19.84
CA GLY A 99 -17.59 15.11 -20.43
C GLY A 99 -17.50 16.44 -21.19
N THR A 100 -16.37 16.73 -21.83
CA THR A 100 -16.14 17.91 -22.65
C THR A 100 -16.55 17.67 -24.11
N LYS A 101 -16.45 18.67 -24.98
CA LYS A 101 -16.60 18.45 -26.43
C LYS A 101 -15.40 17.73 -27.05
N GLN A 102 -14.29 17.66 -26.35
CA GLN A 102 -13.11 16.91 -26.76
C GLN A 102 -13.29 15.45 -26.41
N VAL A 103 -12.99 14.55 -27.35
CA VAL A 103 -12.98 13.10 -27.11
C VAL A 103 -11.73 12.77 -26.30
N GLU A 104 -11.90 11.99 -25.23
CA GLU A 104 -10.83 11.51 -24.40
C GLU A 104 -10.03 10.40 -25.10
N GLN A 105 -8.76 10.22 -24.72
CA GLN A 105 -7.96 9.08 -25.16
C GLN A 105 -8.61 7.78 -24.69
N THR A 106 -8.72 6.84 -25.60
CA THR A 106 -9.33 5.53 -25.32
C THR A 106 -8.26 4.53 -24.88
N CYS A 107 -8.58 3.64 -23.96
CA CYS A 107 -7.76 2.48 -23.67
C CYS A 107 -7.56 1.63 -24.92
N PRO A 108 -6.39 0.98 -25.09
CA PRO A 108 -6.17 0.04 -26.19
C PRO A 108 -7.32 -0.97 -26.33
N ASP A 109 -7.68 -1.30 -27.56
CA ASP A 109 -8.72 -2.28 -27.92
C ASP A 109 -10.17 -1.95 -27.48
N LEU A 110 -10.40 -0.75 -26.90
CA LEU A 110 -11.74 -0.29 -26.53
C LEU A 110 -12.29 0.76 -27.50
N LYS A 111 -13.60 0.91 -27.49
CA LYS A 111 -14.27 2.02 -28.19
C LYS A 111 -14.26 3.27 -27.33
N PRO A 112 -14.19 4.47 -27.95
CA PRO A 112 -14.36 5.73 -27.21
C PRO A 112 -15.71 5.73 -26.47
N GLU A 113 -15.67 5.93 -25.17
CA GLU A 113 -16.84 6.05 -24.31
C GLU A 113 -16.76 7.36 -23.53
N ALA A 114 -17.87 8.11 -23.51
CA ALA A 114 -17.93 9.34 -22.73
C ALA A 114 -18.01 9.03 -21.23
N TYR A 115 -17.38 9.87 -20.42
CA TYR A 115 -17.50 9.77 -18.96
C TYR A 115 -18.97 9.81 -18.51
N SER A 116 -19.40 8.78 -17.79
CA SER A 116 -20.82 8.53 -17.47
C SER A 116 -21.15 8.58 -15.97
N SER A 117 -20.20 9.01 -15.12
CA SER A 117 -20.43 9.11 -13.67
C SER A 117 -20.77 10.54 -13.21
N THR A 118 -21.30 10.63 -11.99
CA THR A 118 -21.52 11.90 -11.26
C THR A 118 -20.28 12.37 -10.49
N GLY A 119 -19.18 11.63 -10.54
CA GLY A 119 -17.92 12.00 -9.89
C GLY A 119 -17.33 13.32 -10.41
N GLY A 120 -16.45 13.93 -9.63
CA GLY A 120 -15.89 15.25 -9.95
C GLY A 120 -16.88 16.40 -9.72
N VAL A 121 -16.41 17.63 -9.93
CA VAL A 121 -17.17 18.87 -9.72
C VAL A 121 -17.81 19.33 -11.01
N ALA A 122 -19.15 19.44 -11.04
CA ALA A 122 -19.89 19.92 -12.22
C ALA A 122 -19.54 21.39 -12.55
N LEU A 123 -19.25 21.67 -13.82
CA LEU A 123 -18.89 23.00 -14.31
C LEU A 123 -20.10 23.76 -14.89
N SER A 124 -21.29 23.51 -14.39
CA SER A 124 -22.55 24.08 -14.86
C SER A 124 -22.70 25.58 -14.65
N SER A 125 -21.95 26.17 -13.71
CA SER A 125 -22.01 27.59 -13.38
C SER A 125 -20.78 28.34 -13.92
N THR A 126 -21.01 29.49 -14.60
CA THR A 126 -19.95 30.39 -15.08
C THR A 126 -19.07 30.87 -13.93
N LEU A 127 -19.69 31.18 -12.77
CA LEU A 127 -18.95 31.61 -11.58
C LEU A 127 -18.01 30.50 -11.08
N ARG A 128 -18.48 29.25 -11.09
CA ARG A 128 -17.66 28.10 -10.69
C ARG A 128 -16.47 27.88 -11.65
N ARG A 129 -16.69 27.99 -12.96
CA ARG A 129 -15.62 27.94 -13.96
C ARG A 129 -14.59 29.05 -13.76
N ALA A 130 -15.04 30.28 -13.49
CA ALA A 130 -14.17 31.41 -13.21
C ALA A 130 -13.34 31.17 -11.90
N ALA A 131 -13.97 30.64 -10.86
CA ALA A 131 -13.29 30.32 -9.60
C ALA A 131 -12.17 29.30 -9.80
N PHE A 132 -12.42 28.22 -10.56
CA PHE A 132 -11.38 27.24 -10.89
C PHE A 132 -10.32 27.79 -11.83
N ALA A 133 -10.69 28.63 -12.79
CA ALA A 133 -9.72 29.33 -13.65
C ALA A 133 -8.73 30.18 -12.82
N LEU A 134 -9.23 30.87 -11.81
CA LEU A 134 -8.39 31.64 -10.87
C LEU A 134 -7.56 30.72 -9.98
N HIS A 135 -8.16 29.65 -9.46
CA HIS A 135 -7.47 28.70 -8.57
C HIS A 135 -6.26 28.03 -9.22
N PHE A 136 -6.42 27.60 -10.48
CA PHE A 136 -5.35 26.94 -11.24
C PHE A 136 -4.48 27.91 -12.07
N GLY A 137 -4.83 29.20 -12.12
CA GLY A 137 -4.17 30.17 -13.00
C GLY A 137 -4.37 29.87 -14.48
N GLU A 138 -5.49 29.21 -14.85
CA GLU A 138 -5.71 28.64 -16.19
C GLU A 138 -6.98 29.21 -16.85
N TYR A 139 -6.79 30.20 -17.72
CA TYR A 139 -7.90 30.90 -18.39
C TYR A 139 -8.77 29.96 -19.25
N ASN A 140 -8.20 28.91 -19.80
CA ASN A 140 -8.93 27.97 -20.68
C ASN A 140 -10.12 27.26 -19.98
N LEU A 141 -10.11 27.12 -18.66
CA LEU A 141 -11.25 26.63 -17.88
C LEU A 141 -12.49 27.51 -18.00
N PHE A 142 -12.30 28.81 -18.19
CA PHE A 142 -13.36 29.78 -18.34
C PHE A 142 -13.65 30.10 -19.80
N GLY A 143 -12.60 30.35 -20.61
CA GLY A 143 -12.70 30.88 -21.96
C GLY A 143 -12.75 29.84 -23.09
N SER A 144 -12.48 28.57 -22.83
CA SER A 144 -12.51 27.53 -23.86
C SER A 144 -13.95 27.15 -24.22
N GLY A 145 -14.26 27.13 -25.52
CA GLY A 145 -15.50 26.59 -26.05
C GLY A 145 -15.63 25.06 -25.96
N LEU A 146 -14.59 24.36 -25.50
CA LEU A 146 -14.59 22.90 -25.30
C LEU A 146 -15.23 22.49 -23.98
N VAL A 147 -15.20 23.36 -22.98
CA VAL A 147 -15.81 23.14 -21.65
C VAL A 147 -17.28 23.53 -21.70
N THR A 148 -18.16 22.63 -21.35
CA THR A 148 -19.63 22.80 -21.38
C THR A 148 -20.21 22.80 -19.96
N PRO A 149 -21.48 23.14 -19.76
CA PRO A 149 -22.15 23.02 -18.47
C PRO A 149 -22.22 21.57 -17.94
N GLU A 150 -22.18 20.61 -18.82
CA GLU A 150 -22.19 19.16 -18.52
C GLU A 150 -20.80 18.64 -18.14
N SER A 151 -19.75 19.39 -18.49
CA SER A 151 -18.37 19.02 -18.17
C SER A 151 -18.14 18.99 -16.65
N ARG A 152 -17.27 18.10 -16.23
CA ARG A 152 -16.91 17.92 -14.83
C ARG A 152 -15.41 18.03 -14.65
N LEU A 153 -15.01 18.60 -13.54
CA LEU A 153 -13.61 18.72 -13.12
C LEU A 153 -13.29 17.60 -12.14
N MET A 154 -12.39 16.71 -12.52
CA MET A 154 -11.76 15.75 -11.63
C MET A 154 -10.61 16.42 -10.92
N TRP A 155 -10.83 16.82 -9.66
CA TRP A 155 -9.87 17.53 -8.84
C TRP A 155 -9.46 16.68 -7.63
N ILE A 156 -8.23 16.84 -7.16
CA ILE A 156 -7.65 16.00 -6.11
C ILE A 156 -7.77 14.52 -6.53
N ARG A 157 -6.94 14.15 -7.48
CA ARG A 157 -6.97 12.81 -8.10
C ARG A 157 -6.02 11.84 -7.41
N ASN A 158 -5.03 12.33 -6.67
CA ASN A 158 -4.21 11.51 -5.80
C ASN A 158 -5.07 10.93 -4.67
N ILE A 159 -4.94 9.62 -4.44
CA ILE A 159 -5.78 8.85 -3.51
C ILE A 159 -5.61 9.36 -2.09
N LYS A 160 -4.37 9.44 -1.61
CA LYS A 160 -4.05 9.85 -0.25
C LYS A 160 -4.53 11.26 0.03
N ASP A 161 -4.16 12.22 -0.82
CA ASP A 161 -4.61 13.61 -0.71
C ASP A 161 -6.13 13.72 -0.68
N ARG A 162 -6.80 12.87 -1.49
CA ARG A 162 -8.26 12.86 -1.61
C ARG A 162 -8.93 12.38 -0.35
N VAL A 163 -8.45 11.30 0.25
CA VAL A 163 -9.00 10.72 1.48
C VAL A 163 -8.68 11.61 2.68
N GLU A 164 -7.46 12.14 2.78
CA GLU A 164 -7.05 13.09 3.83
C GLU A 164 -7.91 14.36 3.85
N LYS A 165 -8.37 14.84 2.70
CA LYS A 165 -9.29 15.99 2.63
C LYS A 165 -10.65 15.73 3.27
N ILE A 166 -11.13 14.49 3.25
CA ILE A 166 -12.43 14.12 3.81
C ILE A 166 -12.32 13.83 5.31
N ALA A 167 -11.27 13.12 5.72
CA ALA A 167 -11.09 12.69 7.10
C ALA A 167 -9.66 12.97 7.62
N PRO A 168 -9.27 14.24 7.78
CA PRO A 168 -7.90 14.66 8.15
C PRO A 168 -7.51 14.30 9.58
N PHE A 169 -8.40 13.72 10.34
CA PHE A 169 -8.18 13.31 11.74
C PHE A 169 -7.77 11.84 11.89
N PHE A 170 -7.72 11.08 10.81
CA PHE A 170 -7.08 9.77 10.76
C PHE A 170 -5.62 9.90 10.30
N GLN A 171 -4.81 8.91 10.66
CA GLN A 171 -3.51 8.69 10.06
C GLN A 171 -3.66 7.60 8.99
N TYR A 172 -2.91 7.71 7.91
CA TYR A 172 -3.07 6.80 6.79
C TYR A 172 -1.79 5.98 6.55
N ASP A 173 -1.94 4.76 6.05
CA ASP A 173 -0.81 3.95 5.61
C ASP A 173 -0.04 4.66 4.49
N ALA A 174 1.22 4.27 4.30
CA ALA A 174 2.02 4.83 3.21
C ALA A 174 1.50 4.36 1.84
N ASP A 175 0.93 3.18 1.80
CA ASP A 175 0.74 2.36 0.61
C ASP A 175 -0.75 2.08 0.32
N PRO A 176 -1.41 2.91 -0.50
CA PRO A 176 -2.71 2.56 -1.07
C PRO A 176 -2.52 1.48 -2.14
N TYR A 177 -3.37 0.49 -2.17
CA TYR A 177 -3.28 -0.61 -3.12
C TYR A 177 -4.54 -0.78 -3.98
N PRO A 178 -4.39 -1.14 -5.26
CA PRO A 178 -5.53 -1.39 -6.14
C PRO A 178 -6.11 -2.80 -5.91
N ALA A 179 -7.42 -2.93 -6.12
CA ALA A 179 -8.10 -4.21 -6.21
C ALA A 179 -9.14 -4.18 -7.32
N VAL A 180 -9.42 -5.34 -7.91
CA VAL A 180 -10.51 -5.50 -8.88
C VAL A 180 -11.68 -6.14 -8.15
N VAL A 181 -12.77 -5.39 -8.01
CA VAL A 181 -13.99 -5.80 -7.29
C VAL A 181 -15.19 -5.58 -8.20
N ASP A 182 -15.99 -6.60 -8.43
CA ASP A 182 -17.18 -6.54 -9.31
C ASP A 182 -16.84 -5.94 -10.70
N GLY A 183 -15.68 -6.27 -11.26
CA GLY A 183 -15.20 -5.77 -12.55
C GLY A 183 -14.78 -4.29 -12.56
N LYS A 184 -14.65 -3.65 -11.41
CA LYS A 184 -14.17 -2.27 -11.23
C LYS A 184 -12.83 -2.25 -10.53
N VAL A 185 -12.01 -1.28 -10.88
CA VAL A 185 -10.79 -1.00 -10.10
C VAL A 185 -11.16 -0.07 -8.95
N VAL A 186 -10.82 -0.49 -7.75
CA VAL A 186 -10.93 0.32 -6.53
C VAL A 186 -9.55 0.44 -5.89
N TRP A 187 -9.30 1.55 -5.23
CA TRP A 187 -8.14 1.73 -4.38
C TRP A 187 -8.54 1.55 -2.92
N ILE A 188 -7.73 0.84 -2.18
CA ILE A 188 -7.93 0.62 -0.76
C ILE A 188 -6.77 1.26 -0.01
N LEU A 189 -7.09 2.10 0.99
CA LEU A 189 -6.11 2.77 1.84
C LEU A 189 -6.46 2.53 3.30
N ASP A 190 -5.50 2.02 4.05
CA ASP A 190 -5.66 1.78 5.48
C ASP A 190 -5.61 3.08 6.28
N ALA A 191 -6.53 3.24 7.22
CA ALA A 191 -6.61 4.40 8.08
C ALA A 191 -6.55 4.00 9.55
N PHE A 192 -5.74 4.75 10.30
CA PHE A 192 -5.46 4.50 11.71
C PHE A 192 -6.08 5.57 12.61
N THR A 193 -6.58 5.12 13.74
CA THR A 193 -6.86 5.97 14.90
C THR A 193 -5.67 5.92 15.83
N THR A 194 -5.21 7.08 16.28
CA THR A 194 -4.04 7.18 17.16
C THR A 194 -4.28 8.13 18.31
N THR A 195 -3.59 7.92 19.43
CA THR A 195 -3.44 8.89 20.50
C THR A 195 -2.13 8.68 21.24
N SER A 196 -1.56 9.76 21.79
CA SER A 196 -0.41 9.75 22.70
C SER A 196 -0.81 9.74 24.19
N ARG A 197 -2.11 9.61 24.49
CA ARG A 197 -2.66 9.80 25.84
C ARG A 197 -3.18 8.51 26.48
N TYR A 198 -2.82 7.35 25.93
CA TYR A 198 -3.22 6.08 26.56
C TYR A 198 -2.41 5.92 27.87
N PRO A 199 -3.08 5.69 29.02
CA PRO A 199 -2.41 5.66 30.33
C PRO A 199 -1.47 4.47 30.44
N ASN A 200 -0.31 4.68 31.09
CA ASN A 200 0.69 3.66 31.39
C ASN A 200 1.23 2.89 30.17
N ALA A 201 1.19 3.50 28.99
CA ALA A 201 1.73 2.93 27.78
C ALA A 201 2.94 3.75 27.28
N GLN A 202 3.96 3.04 26.79
CA GLN A 202 5.12 3.65 26.18
C GLN A 202 4.78 4.16 24.76
N SER A 203 5.36 5.29 24.37
CA SER A 203 5.24 5.79 23.00
C SER A 203 5.88 4.81 22.00
N ALA A 204 5.24 4.63 20.87
CA ALA A 204 5.77 3.80 19.79
C ALA A 204 7.03 4.43 19.19
N ASN A 205 7.98 3.57 18.81
CA ASN A 205 9.11 3.98 17.99
C ASN A 205 8.67 4.01 16.53
N VAL A 206 8.65 5.20 15.93
CA VAL A 206 8.25 5.42 14.53
C VAL A 206 9.46 5.51 13.57
N SER A 207 10.70 5.38 14.08
CA SER A 207 11.91 5.51 13.25
C SER A 207 12.07 4.40 12.21
N GLN A 208 11.35 3.29 12.36
CA GLN A 208 11.37 2.15 11.44
C GLN A 208 10.17 2.12 10.48
N LEU A 209 9.32 3.14 10.51
CA LEU A 209 8.26 3.28 9.53
C LEU A 209 8.80 3.87 8.23
N THR A 210 8.19 3.48 7.12
CA THR A 210 8.58 3.98 5.80
C THR A 210 8.37 5.49 5.67
N SER A 211 9.17 6.12 4.83
CA SER A 211 8.94 7.51 4.43
C SER A 211 7.58 7.59 3.71
N GLY A 212 6.71 8.47 4.16
CA GLY A 212 5.35 8.55 3.62
C GLY A 212 4.29 7.91 4.53
N SER A 213 4.68 7.10 5.53
CA SER A 213 3.74 6.64 6.55
C SER A 213 3.08 7.82 7.26
N GLY A 214 1.75 7.77 7.38
CA GLY A 214 1.00 8.71 8.18
C GLY A 214 1.21 8.53 9.69
N LEU A 215 1.76 7.39 10.11
CA LEU A 215 2.12 7.11 11.51
C LEU A 215 3.43 7.78 11.92
N ASN A 216 3.70 8.98 11.45
CA ASN A 216 4.93 9.75 11.68
C ASN A 216 4.95 10.51 13.01
N ALA A 217 3.83 10.61 13.71
CA ALA A 217 3.72 11.29 15.01
C ALA A 217 3.90 10.31 16.16
N SER A 218 4.41 10.81 17.30
CA SER A 218 4.49 10.03 18.53
C SER A 218 3.10 9.61 18.99
N PHE A 219 2.87 8.32 19.17
CA PHE A 219 1.61 7.75 19.68
C PHE A 219 1.93 6.58 20.61
N ASN A 220 1.01 6.26 21.52
CA ASN A 220 1.06 5.10 22.40
C ASN A 220 -0.20 4.23 22.33
N TYR A 221 -1.05 4.53 21.34
CA TYR A 221 -2.23 3.76 20.97
C TYR A 221 -2.41 3.89 19.45
N VAL A 222 -2.64 2.80 18.77
CA VAL A 222 -2.93 2.74 17.33
C VAL A 222 -3.87 1.58 17.05
N ARG A 223 -4.86 1.81 16.18
CA ARG A 223 -5.70 0.76 15.59
C ARG A 223 -5.97 1.04 14.13
N ASN A 224 -5.99 -0.01 13.33
CA ASN A 224 -6.53 0.04 11.97
C ASN A 224 -8.05 -0.13 12.04
N SER A 225 -8.76 0.95 12.26
CA SER A 225 -10.20 0.92 12.51
C SER A 225 -11.03 1.29 11.29
N VAL A 226 -10.40 1.85 10.27
CA VAL A 226 -11.07 2.32 9.06
C VAL A 226 -10.29 1.89 7.82
N LYS A 227 -11.02 1.47 6.78
CA LYS A 227 -10.47 1.31 5.44
C LYS A 227 -11.18 2.26 4.48
N ALA A 228 -10.40 3.10 3.81
CA ALA A 228 -10.91 3.97 2.76
C ALA A 228 -10.90 3.21 1.44
N VAL A 229 -12.04 3.17 0.77
CA VAL A 229 -12.19 2.57 -0.57
C VAL A 229 -12.55 3.68 -1.54
N VAL A 230 -11.76 3.82 -2.60
CA VAL A 230 -11.93 4.87 -3.62
C VAL A 230 -12.17 4.21 -4.96
N ASP A 231 -13.33 4.45 -5.57
CA ASP A 231 -13.62 4.01 -6.93
C ASP A 231 -12.70 4.75 -7.91
N ALA A 232 -11.86 4.02 -8.64
CA ALA A 232 -10.84 4.60 -9.51
C ALA A 232 -11.42 5.38 -10.70
N TYR A 233 -12.67 5.09 -11.10
CA TYR A 233 -13.37 5.77 -12.19
C TYR A 233 -14.06 7.06 -11.71
N SER A 234 -14.89 6.97 -10.69
CA SER A 234 -15.70 8.10 -10.21
C SER A 234 -14.98 8.98 -9.19
N GLY A 235 -14.01 8.40 -8.47
CA GLY A 235 -13.36 9.00 -7.33
C GLY A 235 -14.28 9.07 -6.09
N GLU A 236 -15.37 8.32 -6.05
CA GLU A 236 -16.21 8.19 -4.88
C GLU A 236 -15.45 7.49 -3.75
N ILE A 237 -15.61 7.98 -2.53
CA ILE A 237 -14.93 7.46 -1.35
C ILE A 237 -15.96 6.87 -0.38
N THR A 238 -15.71 5.65 0.05
CA THR A 238 -16.41 5.03 1.17
C THR A 238 -15.42 4.71 2.29
N LEU A 239 -15.67 5.21 3.48
CA LEU A 239 -14.85 4.92 4.66
C LEU A 239 -15.52 3.80 5.47
N TYR A 240 -15.00 2.58 5.38
CA TYR A 240 -15.55 1.44 6.10
C TYR A 240 -15.00 1.36 7.53
N LEU A 241 -15.89 1.35 8.51
CA LEU A 241 -15.55 1.07 9.92
C LEU A 241 -15.34 -0.44 10.08
N VAL A 242 -14.09 -0.87 10.18
CA VAL A 242 -13.70 -2.28 10.29
C VAL A 242 -13.50 -2.74 11.73
N ASP A 243 -13.21 -1.82 12.65
CA ASP A 243 -13.17 -2.10 14.09
C ASP A 243 -14.19 -1.25 14.86
N PRO A 244 -15.44 -1.72 15.02
CA PRO A 244 -16.48 -0.99 15.76
C PRO A 244 -16.25 -0.96 17.29
N LYS A 245 -15.23 -1.66 17.80
CA LYS A 245 -14.84 -1.63 19.22
C LYS A 245 -13.85 -0.52 19.53
N ASP A 246 -13.29 0.14 18.51
CA ASP A 246 -12.40 1.28 18.74
C ASP A 246 -13.19 2.51 19.22
N PRO A 247 -12.90 3.02 20.45
CA PRO A 247 -13.61 4.16 20.98
C PRO A 247 -13.36 5.46 20.22
N ILE A 248 -12.18 5.62 19.58
CA ILE A 248 -11.85 6.82 18.81
C ILE A 248 -12.64 6.83 17.51
N ALA A 249 -12.60 5.73 16.74
CA ALA A 249 -13.37 5.63 15.50
C ALA A 249 -14.87 5.78 15.71
N THR A 250 -15.41 5.14 16.77
CA THR A 250 -16.83 5.26 17.10
C THR A 250 -17.22 6.67 17.58
N THR A 251 -16.29 7.40 18.18
CA THR A 251 -16.52 8.82 18.54
C THR A 251 -16.60 9.68 17.28
N TRP A 252 -15.71 9.47 16.31
CA TRP A 252 -15.77 10.15 15.01
C TRP A 252 -17.06 9.82 14.24
N ALA A 253 -17.47 8.55 14.23
CA ALA A 253 -18.74 8.14 13.62
C ALA A 253 -19.95 8.86 14.21
N LYS A 254 -19.94 9.13 15.53
CA LYS A 254 -21.00 9.90 16.20
C LYS A 254 -20.91 11.40 15.92
N ALA A 255 -19.67 11.94 15.82
CA ALA A 255 -19.45 13.36 15.55
C ALA A 255 -19.82 13.73 14.10
N PHE A 256 -19.60 12.81 13.15
CA PHE A 256 -19.92 12.96 11.74
C PHE A 256 -20.83 11.82 11.26
N PRO A 257 -22.14 11.90 11.49
CA PRO A 257 -23.09 10.89 11.01
C PRO A 257 -22.95 10.69 9.50
N ASN A 258 -23.00 9.44 9.07
CA ASN A 258 -22.84 9.01 7.67
C ASN A 258 -21.40 9.15 7.07
N LEU A 259 -20.41 9.52 7.86
CA LEU A 259 -19.03 9.53 7.38
C LEU A 259 -18.44 8.12 7.29
N LEU A 260 -18.73 7.29 8.30
CA LEU A 260 -18.24 5.90 8.36
C LEU A 260 -19.39 4.93 8.06
N THR A 261 -19.14 4.03 7.11
CA THR A 261 -20.06 2.94 6.75
C THR A 261 -19.64 1.67 7.47
N PRO A 262 -20.56 0.93 8.12
CA PRO A 262 -20.21 -0.36 8.73
C PRO A 262 -19.62 -1.33 7.68
N VAL A 263 -18.57 -2.06 8.05
CA VAL A 263 -17.95 -3.04 7.12
C VAL A 263 -18.92 -4.15 6.68
N SER A 264 -19.98 -4.40 7.47
CA SER A 264 -21.03 -5.36 7.09
C SER A 264 -21.85 -4.96 5.86
N GLU A 265 -21.73 -3.71 5.41
CA GLU A 265 -22.35 -3.22 4.17
C GLU A 265 -21.43 -3.37 2.95
N ALA A 266 -20.16 -3.72 3.16
CA ALA A 266 -19.22 -4.01 2.09
C ALA A 266 -19.55 -5.37 1.43
N SER A 267 -19.30 -5.49 0.12
CA SER A 267 -19.45 -6.78 -0.56
C SER A 267 -18.42 -7.79 -0.03
N ALA A 268 -18.77 -9.07 -0.05
CA ALA A 268 -17.86 -10.13 0.37
C ALA A 268 -16.59 -10.16 -0.51
N GLU A 269 -16.70 -9.81 -1.78
CA GLU A 269 -15.58 -9.68 -2.68
C GLU A 269 -14.64 -8.57 -2.24
N LEU A 270 -15.15 -7.36 -1.97
CA LEU A 270 -14.34 -6.25 -1.45
C LEU A 270 -13.62 -6.65 -0.16
N VAL A 271 -14.34 -7.23 0.81
CA VAL A 271 -13.75 -7.67 2.09
C VAL A 271 -12.66 -8.72 1.87
N SER A 272 -12.79 -9.56 0.83
CA SER A 272 -11.77 -10.55 0.50
C SER A 272 -10.45 -9.95 0.02
N HIS A 273 -10.42 -8.69 -0.38
CA HIS A 273 -9.21 -7.95 -0.77
C HIS A 273 -8.65 -7.08 0.36
N PHE A 274 -9.28 -7.01 1.53
CA PHE A 274 -8.70 -6.28 2.66
C PHE A 274 -7.42 -6.96 3.13
N ARG A 275 -6.32 -6.20 3.17
CA ARG A 275 -5.01 -6.64 3.67
C ARG A 275 -4.83 -6.17 5.11
N TYR A 276 -4.02 -6.89 5.88
CA TYR A 276 -3.54 -6.38 7.17
C TYR A 276 -2.45 -5.35 6.92
N PRO A 277 -2.53 -4.12 7.49
CA PRO A 277 -1.64 -3.02 7.11
C PRO A 277 -0.20 -3.26 7.56
N GLU A 278 0.75 -2.99 6.66
CA GLU A 278 2.18 -3.20 6.91
C GLU A 278 2.72 -2.30 8.01
N ASP A 279 2.37 -1.02 8.01
CA ASP A 279 2.85 -0.07 9.01
C ASP A 279 2.43 -0.46 10.43
N LEU A 280 1.19 -0.93 10.60
CA LEU A 280 0.74 -1.46 11.89
C LEU A 280 1.52 -2.71 12.29
N PHE A 281 1.77 -3.61 11.34
CA PHE A 281 2.52 -4.83 11.60
C PHE A 281 3.99 -4.56 11.93
N ARG A 282 4.61 -3.54 11.32
CA ARG A 282 5.96 -3.05 11.69
C ARG A 282 5.99 -2.61 13.16
N VAL A 283 5.03 -1.79 13.58
CA VAL A 283 4.92 -1.36 14.98
C VAL A 283 4.74 -2.55 15.93
N GLN A 284 3.83 -3.45 15.60
CA GLN A 284 3.51 -4.61 16.44
C GLN A 284 4.69 -5.58 16.60
N THR A 285 5.40 -5.87 15.51
CA THR A 285 6.58 -6.75 15.56
C THR A 285 7.71 -6.15 16.38
N ASN A 286 7.94 -4.84 16.26
CA ASN A 286 8.96 -4.15 17.06
C ASN A 286 8.63 -4.17 18.56
N VAL A 287 7.36 -3.97 18.91
CA VAL A 287 6.91 -4.06 20.32
C VAL A 287 6.98 -5.49 20.83
N TYR A 288 6.52 -6.46 20.03
CA TYR A 288 6.46 -7.86 20.45
C TYR A 288 7.86 -8.42 20.76
N GLY A 289 8.88 -8.13 19.98
CA GLY A 289 10.24 -8.60 20.21
C GLY A 289 10.79 -8.25 21.61
N ARG A 290 10.29 -7.17 22.20
CA ARG A 290 10.65 -6.73 23.55
C ARG A 290 9.73 -7.31 24.63
N TYR A 291 8.46 -7.50 24.38
CA TYR A 291 7.44 -7.83 25.37
C TYR A 291 6.88 -9.27 25.25
N GLN A 292 7.59 -10.14 24.57
CA GLN A 292 7.14 -11.53 24.30
C GLN A 292 7.30 -12.48 25.50
N PHE A 293 7.82 -12.02 26.63
CA PHE A 293 8.01 -12.79 27.86
C PHE A 293 7.56 -11.97 29.09
N ASP A 294 7.24 -12.65 30.17
CA ASP A 294 6.63 -12.07 31.38
C ASP A 294 7.55 -12.08 32.62
N ASP A 295 8.77 -12.66 32.50
CA ASP A 295 9.76 -12.60 33.59
C ASP A 295 10.40 -11.20 33.66
N ALA A 296 10.28 -10.54 34.83
CA ALA A 296 10.76 -9.19 35.03
C ALA A 296 12.30 -9.07 34.97
N THR A 297 13.04 -10.10 35.37
CA THR A 297 14.50 -10.12 35.34
C THR A 297 15.02 -10.27 33.91
N LEU A 298 14.43 -11.19 33.15
CA LEU A 298 14.73 -11.37 31.72
C LEU A 298 14.39 -10.10 30.93
N PHE A 299 13.25 -9.46 31.25
CA PHE A 299 12.85 -8.19 30.64
C PHE A 299 13.87 -7.07 30.91
N PHE A 300 14.32 -6.94 32.16
CA PHE A 300 15.28 -5.92 32.55
C PHE A 300 16.65 -6.13 31.89
N ASN A 301 17.14 -7.37 31.88
CA ASN A 301 18.44 -7.73 31.31
C ASN A 301 18.40 -7.84 29.78
N ARG A 302 17.23 -7.97 29.17
CA ARG A 302 17.02 -8.24 27.74
C ARG A 302 17.60 -9.58 27.25
N ASP A 303 17.87 -10.52 28.16
CA ASP A 303 18.54 -11.78 27.84
C ASP A 303 17.76 -12.67 26.89
N ALA A 304 16.42 -12.55 26.87
CA ALA A 304 15.53 -13.30 26.00
C ALA A 304 14.83 -12.44 24.92
N ALA A 305 15.21 -11.16 24.78
CA ALA A 305 14.60 -10.25 23.80
C ALA A 305 14.90 -10.71 22.38
N TRP A 306 14.02 -10.34 21.46
CA TRP A 306 14.17 -10.58 20.03
C TRP A 306 14.27 -9.26 19.28
N SER A 307 15.00 -9.32 18.18
CA SER A 307 15.07 -8.24 17.20
C SER A 307 14.41 -8.69 15.91
N VAL A 308 13.81 -7.77 15.18
CA VAL A 308 13.47 -8.06 13.78
C VAL A 308 14.76 -8.41 13.04
N ALA A 309 14.75 -9.46 12.23
CA ALA A 309 15.93 -9.90 11.49
C ALA A 309 16.50 -8.80 10.59
N GLN A 310 17.79 -8.85 10.34
CA GLN A 310 18.44 -7.96 9.38
C GLN A 310 17.94 -8.27 7.98
N ALA A 311 17.80 -7.22 7.13
CA ALA A 311 17.50 -7.37 5.73
C ALA A 311 18.68 -8.04 4.99
N SER A 312 18.36 -8.74 3.90
CA SER A 312 19.40 -9.23 3.00
C SER A 312 20.03 -8.07 2.24
N SER A 313 21.36 -8.06 2.11
CA SER A 313 22.10 -7.02 1.38
C SER A 313 21.84 -7.01 -0.14
N THR A 314 21.03 -7.93 -0.66
CA THR A 314 20.69 -8.04 -2.08
C THR A 314 19.55 -7.13 -2.52
N SER A 315 18.81 -6.51 -1.59
CA SER A 315 17.83 -5.50 -1.96
C SER A 315 18.53 -4.15 -2.16
N ALA A 316 18.72 -3.76 -3.42
CA ALA A 316 19.23 -2.43 -3.80
C ALA A 316 18.41 -1.26 -3.20
N ASP A 317 17.20 -1.54 -2.77
CA ASP A 317 16.27 -0.59 -2.16
C ASP A 317 16.49 -0.38 -0.64
N ALA A 318 17.34 -1.17 0.00
CA ALA A 318 17.71 -0.96 1.40
C ALA A 318 18.40 0.39 1.65
N SER A 319 18.90 1.04 0.61
CA SER A 319 19.61 2.34 0.69
C SER A 319 18.69 3.57 0.65
N THR A 320 17.45 3.45 0.21
CA THR A 320 16.52 4.59 0.09
C THR A 320 15.68 4.84 1.34
N GLY A 321 15.54 3.85 2.24
CA GLY A 321 14.77 3.98 3.49
C GLY A 321 15.53 4.61 4.68
N LEU A 322 16.82 4.87 4.55
CA LEU A 322 17.70 5.25 5.67
C LEU A 322 18.05 6.75 5.75
N ILE A 323 17.42 7.61 4.96
CA ILE A 323 17.66 9.06 5.05
C ILE A 323 16.65 9.70 6.00
N GLY A 324 16.91 9.58 7.28
CA GLY A 324 16.10 10.23 8.31
C GLY A 324 16.75 10.31 9.68
N ALA A 325 17.94 9.79 9.85
CA ALA A 325 18.69 9.95 11.09
C ALA A 325 19.32 11.34 11.17
N SER A 326 18.52 12.36 11.41
CA SER A 326 19.01 13.59 12.02
C SER A 326 19.58 13.22 13.39
N GLY A 327 20.87 13.48 13.62
CA GLY A 327 21.63 13.10 14.81
C GLY A 327 21.12 13.75 16.09
N THR A 328 19.96 13.34 16.55
CA THR A 328 19.44 13.70 17.88
C THR A 328 19.91 12.63 18.85
N VAL A 329 20.70 13.04 19.83
CA VAL A 329 21.11 12.21 20.98
C VAL A 329 19.84 11.74 21.70
N LEU A 330 19.55 10.45 21.61
CA LEU A 330 18.38 9.85 22.25
C LEU A 330 18.62 9.74 23.77
N SER A 331 17.57 9.99 24.54
CA SER A 331 17.61 9.80 25.99
C SER A 331 17.77 8.31 26.33
N PRO A 332 18.33 7.97 27.55
CA PRO A 332 18.52 6.60 27.96
C PRO A 332 17.31 5.69 27.88
N ASP A 333 16.10 6.25 27.94
CA ASP A 333 14.83 5.54 27.80
C ASP A 333 14.48 5.16 26.36
N GLN A 334 15.24 5.69 25.40
CA GLN A 334 15.08 5.45 23.96
C GLN A 334 16.16 4.51 23.39
N ILE A 335 16.99 3.90 24.26
CA ILE A 335 18.07 2.96 23.88
C ILE A 335 17.50 1.58 23.48
N ASP A 336 16.42 1.55 22.76
CA ASP A 336 15.98 0.41 21.96
C ASP A 336 16.39 0.54 20.50
N VAL A 337 17.37 1.35 20.23
CA VAL A 337 17.91 1.50 18.89
C VAL A 337 18.74 0.25 18.61
N GLN A 338 18.12 -0.78 18.09
CA GLN A 338 18.76 -1.63 17.11
C GLN A 338 19.47 -0.66 16.16
N ASP A 339 20.73 -0.91 15.91
CA ASP A 339 21.58 0.01 15.15
C ASP A 339 20.77 0.65 14.00
N ALA A 340 20.53 1.95 14.08
CA ALA A 340 19.68 2.68 13.12
C ALA A 340 20.27 2.61 11.69
N ASN A 341 21.48 2.12 11.55
CA ASN A 341 22.20 1.94 10.30
C ASN A 341 21.98 0.55 9.66
N VAL A 342 21.33 -0.37 10.37
CA VAL A 342 21.07 -1.72 9.82
C VAL A 342 19.65 -1.81 9.31
N ALA A 343 19.50 -2.04 8.01
CA ALA A 343 18.20 -2.29 7.41
C ALA A 343 17.58 -3.56 8.02
N ARG A 344 16.30 -3.47 8.39
CA ARG A 344 15.55 -4.59 8.96
C ARG A 344 14.68 -5.25 7.89
N PHE A 345 14.42 -6.54 8.06
CA PHE A 345 13.57 -7.31 7.18
C PHE A 345 12.18 -6.69 7.11
N GLU A 346 11.75 -6.32 5.90
CA GLU A 346 10.44 -5.73 5.68
C GLU A 346 9.34 -6.79 5.78
N PRO A 347 8.14 -6.44 6.27
CA PRO A 347 7.00 -7.33 6.15
C PRO A 347 6.72 -7.64 4.69
N TYR A 348 6.28 -8.85 4.38
CA TYR A 348 5.85 -9.17 3.03
C TYR A 348 4.61 -10.07 3.03
N TYR A 349 3.76 -9.88 2.05
CA TYR A 349 2.58 -10.71 1.85
C TYR A 349 2.93 -12.02 1.16
N THR A 350 2.36 -13.11 1.66
CA THR A 350 2.55 -14.44 1.08
C THR A 350 1.34 -15.33 1.33
N MET A 351 1.16 -16.34 0.48
CA MET A 351 0.26 -17.46 0.75
C MET A 351 0.94 -18.40 1.74
N PHE A 352 0.69 -18.16 3.03
CA PHE A 352 1.34 -18.91 4.12
C PHE A 352 0.64 -20.23 4.41
N HIS A 353 1.40 -21.30 4.41
CA HIS A 353 0.95 -22.64 4.81
C HIS A 353 1.42 -22.92 6.23
N ALA A 354 0.50 -22.86 7.20
CA ALA A 354 0.83 -23.12 8.59
C ALA A 354 1.35 -24.57 8.76
N PRO A 355 2.36 -24.81 9.62
CA PRO A 355 2.84 -26.16 9.91
C PRO A 355 1.69 -27.08 10.35
N GLY A 356 1.57 -28.25 9.69
CA GLY A 356 0.50 -29.22 9.94
C GLY A 356 -0.86 -28.87 9.34
N SER A 357 -0.98 -27.78 8.60
CA SER A 357 -2.23 -27.46 7.87
C SER A 357 -2.44 -28.41 6.69
N THR A 358 -3.68 -28.83 6.50
CA THR A 358 -4.12 -29.60 5.33
C THR A 358 -4.71 -28.72 4.23
N ASP A 359 -4.77 -27.40 4.45
CA ASP A 359 -5.26 -26.45 3.46
C ASP A 359 -4.23 -26.28 2.33
N SER A 360 -4.63 -26.67 1.12
CA SER A 360 -3.79 -26.60 -0.07
C SER A 360 -3.62 -25.18 -0.63
N ASN A 361 -4.49 -24.24 -0.25
CA ASN A 361 -4.45 -22.87 -0.75
C ASN A 361 -3.56 -21.97 0.12
N GLY A 362 -3.38 -22.32 1.41
CA GLY A 362 -2.74 -21.45 2.37
C GLY A 362 -3.61 -20.26 2.77
N THR A 363 -3.05 -19.37 3.57
CA THR A 363 -3.69 -18.15 4.06
C THR A 363 -2.90 -16.94 3.61
N PHE A 364 -3.52 -15.98 2.96
CA PHE A 364 -2.83 -14.73 2.60
C PHE A 364 -2.49 -13.94 3.86
N SER A 365 -1.22 -13.75 4.10
CA SER A 365 -0.70 -13.28 5.38
C SER A 365 0.52 -12.38 5.21
N LEU A 366 0.74 -11.48 6.17
CA LEU A 366 2.03 -10.82 6.36
C LEU A 366 2.92 -11.67 7.25
N LEU A 367 4.21 -11.69 6.94
CA LEU A 367 5.23 -12.41 7.68
C LEU A 367 6.42 -11.51 8.00
N ARG A 368 7.00 -11.66 9.21
CA ARG A 368 8.24 -10.99 9.61
C ARG A 368 9.06 -11.88 10.54
N PRO A 369 10.36 -12.11 10.24
CA PRO A 369 11.25 -12.96 11.05
C PRO A 369 11.92 -12.19 12.19
N PHE A 370 12.29 -12.94 13.24
CA PHE A 370 13.04 -12.47 14.40
C PHE A 370 14.34 -13.25 14.58
N VAL A 371 15.34 -12.55 15.07
CA VAL A 371 16.62 -13.08 15.56
C VAL A 371 16.76 -12.80 17.05
N PRO A 372 17.60 -13.53 17.81
CA PRO A 372 17.91 -13.16 19.19
C PRO A 372 18.48 -11.74 19.25
N PHE A 373 18.07 -10.97 20.23
CA PHE A 373 18.60 -9.63 20.44
C PHE A 373 20.09 -9.68 20.82
N SER A 374 20.90 -8.79 20.27
CA SER A 374 22.26 -8.49 20.73
C SER A 374 22.55 -7.00 20.57
N LEU A 375 23.35 -6.44 21.49
CA LEU A 375 23.65 -5.00 21.46
C LEU A 375 24.49 -4.59 20.24
N ASP A 376 25.33 -5.51 19.74
CA ASP A 376 26.19 -5.33 18.56
C ASP A 376 25.57 -5.83 17.26
N ASP A 377 24.30 -6.25 17.31
CA ASP A 377 23.52 -6.76 16.17
C ASP A 377 24.20 -7.93 15.41
N THR A 378 25.03 -8.70 16.08
CA THR A 378 25.77 -9.82 15.48
C THR A 378 24.96 -11.12 15.39
N ARG A 379 23.88 -11.25 16.18
CA ARG A 379 23.02 -12.44 16.17
C ARG A 379 22.15 -12.45 14.90
N LYS A 380 22.27 -13.50 14.10
CA LYS A 380 21.60 -13.62 12.80
C LYS A 380 20.81 -14.93 12.65
N GLU A 381 20.82 -15.77 13.65
CA GLU A 381 20.07 -17.03 13.66
C GLU A 381 18.57 -16.78 13.74
N LEU A 382 17.78 -17.54 13.01
CA LEU A 382 16.31 -17.43 13.05
C LEU A 382 15.78 -17.96 14.40
N ARG A 383 15.21 -17.06 15.20
CA ARG A 383 14.62 -17.43 16.50
C ARG A 383 13.12 -17.69 16.39
N ALA A 384 12.44 -16.86 15.63
CA ALA A 384 10.99 -16.96 15.46
C ALA A 384 10.56 -16.22 14.18
N PHE A 385 9.30 -16.40 13.79
CA PHE A 385 8.64 -15.51 12.84
C PHE A 385 7.19 -15.29 13.25
N MET A 386 6.72 -14.08 13.02
CA MET A 386 5.34 -13.68 13.26
C MET A 386 4.58 -13.64 11.95
N VAL A 387 3.38 -14.16 11.96
CA VAL A 387 2.46 -14.18 10.81
C VAL A 387 1.14 -13.56 11.25
N VAL A 388 0.59 -12.65 10.45
CA VAL A 388 -0.75 -12.11 10.63
C VAL A 388 -1.60 -12.40 9.41
N SER A 389 -2.79 -12.94 9.63
CA SER A 389 -3.71 -13.30 8.56
C SER A 389 -4.46 -12.09 8.02
N SER A 390 -4.55 -12.00 6.68
CA SER A 390 -5.46 -11.10 5.95
C SER A 390 -6.70 -11.82 5.41
N ASP A 391 -6.87 -13.11 5.68
CA ASP A 391 -8.06 -13.86 5.27
C ASP A 391 -9.29 -13.36 6.05
N PRO A 392 -10.45 -13.12 5.41
CA PRO A 392 -11.65 -12.61 6.07
C PRO A 392 -12.10 -13.41 7.29
N LYS A 393 -11.90 -14.73 7.31
CA LYS A 393 -12.30 -15.60 8.44
C LYS A 393 -11.36 -15.51 9.63
N SER A 394 -10.13 -15.08 9.41
CA SER A 394 -9.09 -15.02 10.44
C SER A 394 -8.34 -13.67 10.42
N TYR A 395 -8.96 -12.63 9.87
CA TYR A 395 -8.35 -11.31 9.73
C TYR A 395 -7.80 -10.79 11.06
N GLY A 396 -6.53 -10.37 11.04
CA GLY A 396 -5.85 -9.86 12.22
C GLY A 396 -5.42 -10.92 13.24
N LYS A 397 -5.63 -12.23 12.96
CA LYS A 397 -5.10 -13.28 13.82
C LYS A 397 -3.58 -13.33 13.67
N ILE A 398 -2.88 -13.00 14.74
CA ILE A 398 -1.43 -13.08 14.83
C ILE A 398 -1.04 -14.44 15.40
N THR A 399 -0.07 -15.10 14.78
CA THR A 399 0.55 -16.33 15.26
C THR A 399 2.06 -16.19 15.23
N VAL A 400 2.72 -16.55 16.33
CA VAL A 400 4.18 -16.58 16.43
C VAL A 400 4.63 -18.02 16.40
N TYR A 401 5.58 -18.31 15.53
CA TYR A 401 6.23 -19.61 15.39
C TYR A 401 7.64 -19.50 15.92
N GLU A 402 7.92 -20.13 17.07
CA GLU A 402 9.25 -20.19 17.64
C GLU A 402 10.02 -21.39 17.08
N VAL A 403 11.31 -21.18 16.88
CA VAL A 403 12.25 -22.22 16.44
C VAL A 403 13.02 -22.74 17.66
N ASN A 404 13.08 -24.07 17.77
CA ASN A 404 13.82 -24.75 18.84
C ASN A 404 15.31 -24.81 18.55
N ASP A 405 16.13 -24.87 19.62
CA ASP A 405 17.56 -25.07 19.51
C ASP A 405 17.92 -26.44 18.90
N PRO A 406 18.98 -26.54 18.07
CA PRO A 406 19.86 -25.45 17.64
C PRO A 406 19.15 -24.52 16.61
N LEU A 407 19.35 -23.19 16.77
CA LEU A 407 18.74 -22.22 15.86
C LEU A 407 19.36 -22.34 14.46
N PRO A 408 18.52 -22.36 13.40
CA PRO A 408 19.00 -22.33 12.02
C PRO A 408 19.49 -20.92 11.66
N GLU A 409 20.18 -20.84 10.53
CA GLU A 409 20.58 -19.54 9.96
C GLU A 409 19.35 -18.67 9.63
N GLY A 410 19.49 -17.39 9.90
CA GLY A 410 18.44 -16.42 9.61
C GLY A 410 18.55 -15.84 8.20
N PRO A 411 17.58 -15.00 7.81
CA PRO A 411 17.41 -14.54 6.42
C PRO A 411 18.66 -13.86 5.84
N ALA A 412 19.35 -13.04 6.62
CA ALA A 412 20.52 -12.31 6.14
C ALA A 412 21.70 -13.25 5.82
N THR A 413 21.92 -14.29 6.64
CA THR A 413 22.97 -15.29 6.39
C THR A 413 22.65 -16.12 5.16
N VAL A 414 21.43 -16.65 5.08
CA VAL A 414 20.97 -17.45 3.93
C VAL A 414 21.06 -16.65 2.64
N ALA A 415 20.67 -15.38 2.64
CA ALA A 415 20.79 -14.52 1.45
C ALA A 415 22.25 -14.28 1.05
N ALA A 416 23.15 -14.11 2.03
CA ALA A 416 24.58 -13.97 1.76
C ALA A 416 25.18 -15.26 1.16
N GLU A 417 24.74 -16.43 1.59
CA GLU A 417 25.13 -17.71 1.01
C GLU A 417 24.66 -17.86 -0.43
N PHE A 418 23.40 -17.54 -0.71
CA PHE A 418 22.88 -17.52 -2.10
C PHE A 418 23.65 -16.54 -2.98
N GLY A 419 23.94 -15.33 -2.49
CA GLY A 419 24.70 -14.32 -3.23
C GLY A 419 26.17 -14.73 -3.47
N SER A 420 26.73 -15.57 -2.64
CA SER A 420 28.11 -16.09 -2.77
C SER A 420 28.21 -17.35 -3.64
N ASP A 421 27.10 -18.02 -3.94
CA ASP A 421 27.10 -19.16 -4.87
C ASP A 421 27.52 -18.70 -6.27
N PRO A 422 28.55 -19.33 -6.87
CA PRO A 422 29.09 -18.90 -8.17
C PRO A 422 28.05 -18.92 -9.29
N THR A 423 27.12 -19.87 -9.27
CA THR A 423 26.09 -20.03 -10.30
C THR A 423 25.07 -18.90 -10.21
N VAL A 424 24.61 -18.60 -8.97
CA VAL A 424 23.65 -17.52 -8.71
C VAL A 424 24.28 -16.16 -9.04
N SER A 425 25.50 -15.90 -8.52
CA SER A 425 26.23 -14.65 -8.74
C SER A 425 26.47 -14.38 -10.23
N GLN A 426 26.84 -15.41 -11.02
CA GLN A 426 27.00 -15.29 -12.46
C GLN A 426 25.68 -14.94 -13.17
N GLN A 427 24.58 -15.58 -12.79
CA GLN A 427 23.28 -15.32 -13.40
C GLN A 427 22.76 -13.90 -13.07
N VAL A 428 22.90 -13.46 -11.83
CA VAL A 428 22.53 -12.08 -11.42
C VAL A 428 23.35 -11.06 -12.21
N THR A 429 24.67 -11.26 -12.32
CA THR A 429 25.53 -10.35 -13.10
C THR A 429 25.13 -10.27 -14.58
N LEU A 430 24.65 -11.37 -15.16
CA LEU A 430 24.16 -11.39 -16.55
C LEU A 430 22.81 -10.68 -16.72
N LEU A 431 21.98 -10.66 -15.68
CA LEU A 431 20.68 -9.99 -15.70
C LEU A 431 20.81 -8.48 -15.47
N ASP A 432 21.87 -8.03 -14.80
CA ASP A 432 22.15 -6.61 -14.53
C ASP A 432 22.84 -5.88 -15.69
N GLN A 433 23.18 -6.58 -16.80
CA GLN A 433 23.77 -6.02 -18.02
C GLN A 433 22.69 -5.74 -19.10
#